data_9a7a437994d9f12b0c024cfac5e08fa2
#
_entry.id   9a7a437994d9f12b0c024cfac5e08fa2
#
_cell.length_a   1.000
_cell.length_b   1.000
_cell.length_c   1.000
_cell.angle_alpha   90.00
_cell.angle_beta   90.00
_cell.angle_gamma   90.00
#
_symmetry.space_group_name_H-M   'P 1'
#
loop_
_entity.id
_entity.type
_entity.pdbx_description
1 polymer ?
#
loop_
_entity_poly.entity_id
_entity_poly.type
_entity_poly.pdbx_seq_one_letter_code
_entity_poly.pdbx_strand_id
1 'polypeptide(L)'
;MNNSVFGKTIENLRKRIRVDLVRVSENGRTRRLVADPAYLSHRIFDGDLVAIHSTKSKLTLNRPIYIGQPVLDNSKLLMYDFWYNQVKAKYGNNARLLYTDTDRLLFEVETDDVYADMKANAAQYDFSDYPRDHPNHSIENKKVVGKFKDECCGQPIAEFVGLRPKMYSILGTESNIKKAKGVQRTVVKKDLRHELYKQCLDEHEQMKHKQIVIRSYGHQMGVYEQIKTSLSPLDTKKWIASDGITTRAFGHYLTAREDAAAVKEFLNELLDE
;
A
#
# COMPACT_ATOMS: atom_id res chain seq x y z
N MET A 1 11.00 3.36 -11.26
CA MET A 1 10.74 4.47 -12.20
C MET A 1 9.30 4.46 -12.73
N ASN A 2 8.73 3.33 -13.12
CA ASN A 2 7.39 3.23 -13.73
C ASN A 2 6.26 3.76 -12.81
N ASN A 3 6.27 3.43 -11.51
CA ASN A 3 5.25 3.90 -10.58
C ASN A 3 5.22 5.42 -10.38
N SER A 4 6.35 6.10 -10.56
CA SER A 4 6.39 7.57 -10.48
C SER A 4 5.79 8.23 -11.72
N VAL A 5 5.98 7.64 -12.90
CA VAL A 5 5.35 8.11 -14.15
C VAL A 5 3.85 7.92 -14.06
N PHE A 6 3.39 6.71 -13.70
CA PHE A 6 1.98 6.42 -13.46
C PHE A 6 1.36 7.37 -12.43
N GLY A 7 1.98 7.53 -11.26
CA GLY A 7 1.50 8.44 -10.21
C GLY A 7 1.37 9.90 -10.68
N LYS A 8 2.21 10.34 -11.63
CA LYS A 8 2.10 11.68 -12.22
C LYS A 8 0.90 11.84 -13.15
N THR A 9 0.48 10.79 -13.82
CA THR A 9 -0.71 10.88 -14.71
C THR A 9 -2.00 11.10 -13.92
N ILE A 10 -2.09 10.58 -12.69
CA ILE A 10 -3.27 10.68 -11.80
C ILE A 10 -3.09 11.68 -10.65
N GLU A 11 -2.10 12.57 -10.71
CA GLU A 11 -1.82 13.55 -9.68
C GLU A 11 -3.00 14.52 -9.48
N ASN A 12 -3.49 14.65 -8.24
CA ASN A 12 -4.51 15.64 -7.91
C ASN A 12 -3.90 17.05 -7.80
N LEU A 13 -3.94 17.81 -8.88
CA LEU A 13 -3.39 19.16 -8.96
C LEU A 13 -4.11 20.17 -8.04
N ARG A 14 -5.37 19.93 -7.68
CA ARG A 14 -6.16 20.81 -6.79
C ARG A 14 -5.59 20.86 -5.37
N LYS A 15 -4.84 19.82 -4.95
CA LYS A 15 -4.20 19.77 -3.63
C LYS A 15 -2.85 20.49 -3.56
N ARG A 16 -2.38 21.07 -4.68
CA ARG A 16 -1.14 21.83 -4.68
C ARG A 16 -1.36 23.19 -4.05
N ILE A 17 -0.52 23.53 -3.10
CA ILE A 17 -0.42 24.86 -2.51
C ILE A 17 0.73 25.64 -3.14
N ARG A 18 0.65 26.95 -3.11
CA ARG A 18 1.74 27.87 -3.44
C ARG A 18 2.39 28.31 -2.14
N VAL A 19 3.72 28.30 -2.10
CA VAL A 19 4.51 28.81 -0.96
C VAL A 19 5.44 29.88 -1.50
N ASP A 20 5.29 31.10 -1.01
CA ASP A 20 6.16 32.23 -1.28
C ASP A 20 7.04 32.50 -0.05
N LEU A 21 8.37 32.43 -0.21
CA LEU A 21 9.32 32.89 0.79
C LEU A 21 9.57 34.37 0.55
N VAL A 22 9.30 35.18 1.54
CA VAL A 22 9.44 36.65 1.47
C VAL A 22 10.15 37.18 2.70
N ARG A 23 10.86 38.30 2.51
CA ARG A 23 11.44 39.05 3.64
C ARG A 23 10.42 40.06 4.17
N VAL A 24 10.34 40.21 5.46
CA VAL A 24 9.48 41.22 6.12
C VAL A 24 9.88 42.62 5.72
N SER A 25 11.19 42.86 5.51
CA SER A 25 11.73 44.09 4.95
C SER A 25 11.16 44.46 3.57
N GLU A 26 10.66 43.44 2.81
CA GLU A 26 9.88 43.67 1.58
C GLU A 26 8.39 43.93 1.89
N ASN A 27 8.12 44.92 2.77
CA ASN A 27 6.78 45.17 3.34
C ASN A 27 5.62 45.21 2.34
N GLY A 28 5.82 45.79 1.16
CA GLY A 28 4.77 45.86 0.13
C GLY A 28 4.36 44.51 -0.44
N ARG A 29 5.33 43.60 -0.62
CA ARG A 29 5.09 42.25 -1.14
C ARG A 29 4.41 41.36 -0.10
N THR A 30 4.88 41.38 1.12
CA THR A 30 4.32 40.61 2.24
C THR A 30 2.87 40.99 2.50
N ARG A 31 2.56 42.30 2.61
CA ARG A 31 1.19 42.79 2.80
C ARG A 31 0.26 42.38 1.66
N ARG A 32 0.71 42.49 0.40
CA ARG A 32 -0.08 42.09 -0.77
C ARG A 32 -0.41 40.60 -0.76
N LEU A 33 0.54 39.71 -0.41
CA LEU A 33 0.33 38.27 -0.37
C LEU A 33 -0.59 37.84 0.77
N VAL A 34 -0.52 38.50 1.93
CA VAL A 34 -1.41 38.22 3.07
C VAL A 34 -2.82 38.77 2.81
N ALA A 35 -2.96 39.87 2.09
CA ALA A 35 -4.24 40.45 1.72
C ALA A 35 -4.91 39.73 0.51
N ASP A 36 -4.21 38.81 -0.16
CA ASP A 36 -4.76 38.04 -1.28
C ASP A 36 -5.87 37.10 -0.81
N PRO A 37 -7.06 37.07 -1.45
CA PRO A 37 -8.11 36.11 -1.12
C PRO A 37 -7.68 34.63 -1.17
N ALA A 38 -6.61 34.32 -1.90
CA ALA A 38 -6.02 32.98 -1.97
C ALA A 38 -5.14 32.64 -0.76
N TYR A 39 -4.89 33.57 0.16
CA TYR A 39 -4.10 33.34 1.36
C TYR A 39 -4.72 32.24 2.25
N LEU A 40 -3.87 31.34 2.76
CA LEU A 40 -4.26 30.26 3.68
C LEU A 40 -3.69 30.47 5.08
N SER A 41 -2.37 30.64 5.14
CA SER A 41 -1.61 30.74 6.39
C SER A 41 -0.21 31.27 6.11
N HIS A 42 0.52 31.59 7.18
CA HIS A 42 1.94 31.92 7.09
C HIS A 42 2.74 31.26 8.20
N ARG A 43 4.06 31.16 8.02
CA ARG A 43 5.01 30.75 9.03
C ARG A 43 6.16 31.74 9.08
N ILE A 44 6.39 32.30 10.25
CA ILE A 44 7.53 33.17 10.52
C ILE A 44 8.69 32.27 10.98
N PHE A 45 9.84 32.38 10.31
CA PHE A 45 11.05 31.66 10.67
C PHE A 45 11.95 32.44 11.61
N ASP A 46 12.11 33.74 11.32
CA ASP A 46 12.83 34.71 12.13
C ASP A 46 12.24 36.13 11.91
N GLY A 47 12.92 37.15 12.40
CA GLY A 47 12.46 38.54 12.31
C GLY A 47 12.31 39.08 10.88
N ASP A 48 12.93 38.47 9.88
CA ASP A 48 12.88 38.94 8.49
C ASP A 48 12.40 37.92 7.45
N LEU A 49 12.23 36.64 7.80
CA LEU A 49 11.87 35.59 6.84
C LEU A 49 10.51 34.96 7.16
N VAL A 50 9.57 35.03 6.19
CA VAL A 50 8.23 34.48 6.31
C VAL A 50 7.91 33.59 5.10
N ALA A 51 7.34 32.40 5.33
CA ALA A 51 6.69 31.60 4.29
C ALA A 51 5.20 31.90 4.28
N ILE A 52 4.67 32.32 3.15
CA ILE A 52 3.24 32.56 2.94
C ILE A 52 2.67 31.43 2.09
N HIS A 53 1.65 30.78 2.61
CA HIS A 53 0.91 29.69 1.95
C HIS A 53 -0.34 30.23 1.32
N SER A 54 -0.56 29.90 0.06
CA SER A 54 -1.74 30.32 -0.70
C SER A 54 -2.30 29.17 -1.52
N THR A 55 -3.60 29.17 -1.77
CA THR A 55 -4.20 28.34 -2.79
C THR A 55 -3.75 28.84 -4.18
N LYS A 56 -3.77 27.96 -5.17
CA LYS A 56 -3.57 28.37 -6.56
C LYS A 56 -4.87 28.89 -7.12
N SER A 57 -4.95 30.18 -7.41
CA SER A 57 -6.11 30.82 -8.04
C SER A 57 -6.39 30.29 -9.46
N LYS A 58 -5.35 29.86 -10.18
CA LYS A 58 -5.48 29.28 -11.51
C LYS A 58 -4.83 27.90 -11.53
N LEU A 59 -5.61 26.88 -11.91
CA LEU A 59 -5.15 25.51 -12.08
C LEU A 59 -5.23 25.12 -13.56
N THR A 60 -4.11 24.63 -14.07
CA THR A 60 -4.06 23.97 -15.39
C THR A 60 -4.16 22.47 -15.18
N LEU A 61 -5.28 21.87 -15.56
CA LEU A 61 -5.53 20.43 -15.44
C LEU A 61 -4.88 19.71 -16.63
N ASN A 62 -3.56 19.56 -16.61
CA ASN A 62 -2.76 19.00 -17.68
C ASN A 62 -2.24 17.58 -17.36
N ARG A 63 -2.93 16.84 -16.52
CA ARG A 63 -2.59 15.43 -16.26
C ARG A 63 -3.47 14.52 -17.11
N PRO A 64 -2.88 13.59 -17.88
CA PRO A 64 -3.61 12.66 -18.72
C PRO A 64 -4.19 11.53 -17.84
N ILE A 65 -5.18 11.84 -17.01
CA ILE A 65 -5.81 10.89 -16.08
C ILE A 65 -6.41 9.67 -16.78
N TYR A 66 -6.86 9.87 -18.02
CA TYR A 66 -7.38 8.80 -18.88
C TYR A 66 -6.31 7.77 -19.27
N ILE A 67 -5.01 8.09 -19.20
CA ILE A 67 -3.93 7.10 -19.36
C ILE A 67 -3.71 6.34 -18.04
N GLY A 68 -3.78 7.03 -16.90
CA GLY A 68 -3.55 6.40 -15.60
C GLY A 68 -4.63 5.39 -15.23
N GLN A 69 -5.89 5.63 -15.57
CA GLN A 69 -6.98 4.70 -15.29
C GLN A 69 -6.85 3.39 -16.05
N PRO A 70 -6.72 3.35 -17.39
CA PRO A 70 -6.54 2.11 -18.12
C PRO A 70 -5.31 1.30 -17.70
N VAL A 71 -4.23 1.94 -17.27
CA VAL A 71 -3.05 1.24 -16.75
C VAL A 71 -3.41 0.42 -15.51
N LEU A 72 -4.18 0.99 -14.58
CA LEU A 72 -4.67 0.24 -13.40
C LEU A 72 -5.65 -0.87 -13.76
N ASP A 73 -6.60 -0.58 -14.64
CA ASP A 73 -7.64 -1.54 -14.99
C ASP A 73 -7.07 -2.72 -15.78
N ASN A 74 -6.16 -2.46 -16.74
CA ASN A 74 -5.46 -3.52 -17.46
C ASN A 74 -4.55 -4.35 -16.54
N SER A 75 -3.90 -3.71 -15.55
CA SER A 75 -3.11 -4.44 -14.56
C SER A 75 -3.99 -5.38 -13.73
N LYS A 76 -5.16 -4.93 -13.27
CA LYS A 76 -6.11 -5.78 -12.56
C LYS A 76 -6.64 -6.92 -13.43
N LEU A 77 -6.98 -6.62 -14.67
CA LEU A 77 -7.46 -7.63 -15.63
C LEU A 77 -6.43 -8.74 -15.80
N LEU A 78 -5.15 -8.39 -16.00
CA LEU A 78 -4.06 -9.35 -16.12
C LEU A 78 -3.93 -10.23 -14.87
N MET A 79 -4.00 -9.62 -13.67
CA MET A 79 -3.89 -10.34 -12.40
C MET A 79 -5.08 -11.30 -12.19
N TYR A 80 -6.29 -10.88 -12.53
CA TYR A 80 -7.48 -11.72 -12.43
C TYR A 80 -7.49 -12.83 -13.48
N ASP A 81 -7.06 -12.54 -14.72
CA ASP A 81 -6.93 -13.53 -15.78
C ASP A 81 -5.95 -14.65 -15.36
N PHE A 82 -4.79 -14.26 -14.84
CA PHE A 82 -3.82 -15.22 -14.33
C PHE A 82 -4.39 -16.08 -13.19
N TRP A 83 -5.06 -15.44 -12.22
CA TRP A 83 -5.60 -16.18 -11.08
C TRP A 83 -6.76 -17.10 -11.48
N TYR A 84 -7.76 -16.60 -12.19
CA TYR A 84 -8.97 -17.37 -12.48
C TYR A 84 -8.79 -18.33 -13.67
N ASN A 85 -8.17 -17.88 -14.74
CA ASN A 85 -8.10 -18.63 -15.99
C ASN A 85 -6.84 -19.49 -16.13
N GLN A 86 -5.84 -19.29 -15.28
CA GLN A 86 -4.62 -20.11 -15.29
C GLN A 86 -4.47 -20.91 -13.99
N VAL A 87 -4.36 -20.23 -12.83
CA VAL A 87 -4.12 -20.93 -11.55
C VAL A 87 -5.36 -21.72 -11.13
N LYS A 88 -6.53 -21.09 -11.03
CA LYS A 88 -7.78 -21.76 -10.64
C LYS A 88 -8.26 -22.78 -11.67
N ALA A 89 -8.06 -22.50 -12.95
CA ALA A 89 -8.41 -23.46 -14.01
C ALA A 89 -7.55 -24.73 -13.94
N LYS A 90 -6.28 -24.63 -13.56
CA LYS A 90 -5.37 -25.77 -13.43
C LYS A 90 -5.56 -26.55 -12.13
N TYR A 91 -5.61 -25.85 -11.00
CA TYR A 91 -5.54 -26.47 -9.66
C TYR A 91 -6.92 -26.57 -8.97
N GLY A 92 -7.94 -25.89 -9.47
CA GLY A 92 -9.29 -25.94 -8.88
C GLY A 92 -9.32 -25.56 -7.41
N ASN A 93 -9.81 -26.50 -6.58
CA ASN A 93 -9.88 -26.32 -5.13
C ASN A 93 -8.53 -26.46 -4.42
N ASN A 94 -7.52 -27.03 -5.09
CA ASN A 94 -6.16 -27.16 -4.60
C ASN A 94 -5.37 -25.84 -4.70
N ALA A 95 -6.01 -24.74 -5.12
CA ALA A 95 -5.40 -23.41 -5.12
C ALA A 95 -6.14 -22.45 -4.19
N ARG A 96 -5.41 -21.81 -3.30
CA ARG A 96 -5.91 -20.82 -2.35
C ARG A 96 -5.15 -19.50 -2.47
N LEU A 97 -5.85 -18.40 -2.70
CA LEU A 97 -5.26 -17.06 -2.72
C LEU A 97 -5.08 -16.58 -1.29
N LEU A 98 -3.84 -16.23 -0.91
CA LEU A 98 -3.49 -15.79 0.43
C LEU A 98 -3.36 -14.26 0.52
N TYR A 99 -2.81 -13.62 -0.54
CA TYR A 99 -2.56 -12.19 -0.55
C TYR A 99 -2.49 -11.62 -1.96
N THR A 100 -2.99 -10.39 -2.13
CA THR A 100 -2.82 -9.61 -3.36
C THR A 100 -2.39 -8.18 -3.05
N ASP A 101 -1.52 -7.60 -3.87
CA ASP A 101 -1.16 -6.18 -3.81
C ASP A 101 -0.89 -5.65 -5.22
N THR A 102 -1.92 -5.19 -5.90
CA THR A 102 -1.91 -4.56 -7.22
C THR A 102 -1.31 -5.44 -8.33
N ASP A 103 -0.01 -5.69 -8.28
CA ASP A 103 0.81 -6.41 -9.26
C ASP A 103 1.45 -7.68 -8.68
N ARG A 104 0.97 -8.14 -7.54
CA ARG A 104 1.51 -9.30 -6.83
C ARG A 104 0.41 -10.22 -6.34
N LEU A 105 0.65 -11.51 -6.48
CA LEU A 105 -0.16 -12.57 -5.91
C LEU A 105 0.72 -13.44 -5.01
N LEU A 106 0.19 -13.80 -3.85
CA LEU A 106 0.71 -14.88 -3.05
C LEU A 106 -0.41 -15.92 -2.92
N PHE A 107 -0.13 -17.13 -3.32
CA PHE A 107 -1.08 -18.22 -3.29
C PHE A 107 -0.42 -19.53 -2.92
N GLU A 108 -1.20 -20.44 -2.40
CA GLU A 108 -0.84 -21.81 -2.09
C GLU A 108 -1.45 -22.72 -3.14
N VAL A 109 -0.71 -23.71 -3.58
CA VAL A 109 -1.18 -24.76 -4.48
C VAL A 109 -0.71 -26.12 -3.97
N GLU A 110 -1.60 -27.10 -4.05
CA GLU A 110 -1.27 -28.50 -3.81
C GLU A 110 -0.96 -29.15 -5.16
N THR A 111 0.31 -29.50 -5.35
CA THR A 111 0.84 -30.13 -6.58
C THR A 111 2.10 -30.91 -6.25
N ASP A 112 2.44 -31.89 -7.09
CA ASP A 112 3.64 -32.72 -6.92
C ASP A 112 4.92 -31.88 -7.11
N ASP A 113 4.93 -30.99 -8.11
CA ASP A 113 6.07 -30.10 -8.39
C ASP A 113 5.60 -28.78 -9.04
N VAL A 114 5.55 -27.72 -8.25
CA VAL A 114 5.16 -26.38 -8.72
C VAL A 114 6.14 -25.81 -9.75
N TYR A 115 7.41 -26.15 -9.67
CA TYR A 115 8.43 -25.63 -10.59
C TYR A 115 8.37 -26.32 -11.95
N ALA A 116 8.04 -27.63 -11.98
CA ALA A 116 7.74 -28.32 -13.22
C ALA A 116 6.46 -27.76 -13.88
N ASP A 117 5.45 -27.46 -13.09
CA ASP A 117 4.22 -26.82 -13.55
C ASP A 117 4.45 -25.43 -14.14
N MET A 118 5.28 -24.61 -13.51
CA MET A 118 5.67 -23.31 -14.03
C MET A 118 6.48 -23.44 -15.32
N LYS A 119 7.38 -24.41 -15.40
CA LYS A 119 8.17 -24.69 -16.61
C LYS A 119 7.31 -25.11 -17.79
N ALA A 120 6.29 -25.93 -17.55
CA ALA A 120 5.32 -26.32 -18.59
C ALA A 120 4.58 -25.13 -19.19
N ASN A 121 4.46 -24.04 -18.42
CA ASN A 121 3.83 -22.78 -18.84
C ASN A 121 4.83 -21.63 -18.97
N ALA A 122 6.08 -21.93 -19.36
CA ALA A 122 7.20 -20.98 -19.38
C ALA A 122 6.89 -19.67 -20.14
N ALA A 123 6.01 -19.71 -21.12
CA ALA A 123 5.57 -18.52 -21.87
C ALA A 123 4.91 -17.45 -20.99
N GLN A 124 4.42 -17.78 -19.80
CA GLN A 124 3.78 -16.84 -18.86
C GLN A 124 4.76 -16.23 -17.85
N TYR A 125 5.95 -16.80 -17.73
CA TYR A 125 6.89 -16.45 -16.67
C TYR A 125 8.19 -15.83 -17.18
N ASP A 126 8.80 -15.00 -16.33
CA ASP A 126 10.18 -14.52 -16.43
C ASP A 126 11.02 -15.23 -15.38
N PHE A 127 11.84 -16.19 -15.80
CA PHE A 127 12.74 -16.99 -14.95
C PHE A 127 14.16 -16.40 -14.85
N SER A 128 14.39 -15.19 -15.31
CA SER A 128 15.73 -14.62 -15.42
C SER A 128 16.41 -14.31 -14.09
N ASP A 129 15.66 -14.29 -12.98
CA ASP A 129 16.22 -14.06 -11.64
C ASP A 129 16.50 -15.36 -10.87
N TYR A 130 16.13 -16.52 -11.43
CA TYR A 130 16.56 -17.79 -10.84
C TYR A 130 18.09 -17.93 -10.84
N PRO A 131 18.68 -18.63 -9.88
CA PRO A 131 20.09 -19.01 -9.93
C PRO A 131 20.44 -19.71 -11.25
N ARG A 132 21.66 -19.50 -11.75
CA ARG A 132 22.05 -20.04 -13.07
C ARG A 132 22.05 -21.57 -13.14
N ASP A 133 22.22 -22.22 -12.03
CA ASP A 133 22.18 -23.67 -11.84
C ASP A 133 20.77 -24.22 -11.64
N HIS A 134 19.78 -23.36 -11.48
CA HIS A 134 18.39 -23.79 -11.33
C HIS A 134 17.82 -24.33 -12.65
N PRO A 135 17.09 -25.47 -12.65
CA PRO A 135 16.57 -26.12 -13.88
C PRO A 135 15.65 -25.22 -14.74
N ASN A 136 15.01 -24.23 -14.12
CA ASN A 136 14.10 -23.30 -14.80
C ASN A 136 14.79 -21.99 -15.20
N HIS A 137 16.10 -21.80 -14.93
CA HIS A 137 16.75 -20.55 -15.32
C HIS A 137 16.67 -20.32 -16.83
N SER A 138 16.17 -19.15 -17.22
CA SER A 138 16.09 -18.72 -18.62
C SER A 138 16.14 -17.19 -18.69
N ILE A 139 16.81 -16.67 -19.70
CA ILE A 139 16.78 -15.23 -20.03
C ILE A 139 15.62 -14.86 -20.92
N GLU A 140 14.84 -15.83 -21.38
CA GLU A 140 13.61 -15.61 -22.11
C GLU A 140 12.59 -14.83 -21.25
N ASN A 141 11.82 -13.97 -21.87
CA ASN A 141 10.85 -13.10 -21.19
C ASN A 141 11.45 -12.11 -20.17
N LYS A 142 12.76 -11.93 -20.11
CA LYS A 142 13.40 -11.01 -19.17
C LYS A 142 12.87 -9.60 -19.35
N LYS A 143 12.23 -9.06 -18.30
CA LYS A 143 11.64 -7.72 -18.26
C LYS A 143 10.53 -7.47 -19.28
N VAL A 144 9.93 -8.50 -19.83
CA VAL A 144 8.75 -8.38 -20.69
C VAL A 144 7.53 -8.05 -19.85
N VAL A 145 6.82 -6.98 -20.22
CA VAL A 145 5.60 -6.56 -19.51
C VAL A 145 4.52 -7.64 -19.63
N GLY A 146 3.84 -7.92 -18.51
CA GLY A 146 2.78 -8.92 -18.47
C GLY A 146 3.26 -10.34 -18.19
N LYS A 147 4.56 -10.56 -17.99
CA LYS A 147 5.09 -11.85 -17.53
C LYS A 147 5.24 -11.87 -16.01
N PHE A 148 4.89 -13.00 -15.42
CA PHE A 148 4.97 -13.20 -13.98
C PHE A 148 6.35 -13.68 -13.56
N LYS A 149 6.80 -13.19 -12.43
CA LYS A 149 8.11 -13.51 -11.89
C LYS A 149 7.96 -14.08 -10.48
N ASP A 150 8.64 -15.18 -10.22
CA ASP A 150 8.77 -15.69 -8.87
C ASP A 150 9.72 -14.79 -8.06
N GLU A 151 9.16 -14.07 -7.07
CA GLU A 151 9.95 -13.18 -6.21
C GLU A 151 10.85 -13.93 -5.21
N CYS A 152 10.61 -15.23 -5.02
CA CYS A 152 11.41 -16.09 -4.16
C CYS A 152 12.54 -16.78 -4.92
N CYS A 153 12.64 -16.57 -6.24
CA CYS A 153 13.74 -17.06 -7.09
C CYS A 153 13.96 -18.59 -6.99
N GLY A 154 12.88 -19.36 -6.92
CA GLY A 154 12.94 -20.82 -6.81
C GLY A 154 13.10 -21.34 -5.37
N GLN A 155 12.96 -20.47 -4.38
CA GLN A 155 13.05 -20.85 -2.97
C GLN A 155 11.68 -21.14 -2.41
N PRO A 156 11.42 -22.31 -1.81
CA PRO A 156 10.16 -22.62 -1.20
C PRO A 156 9.82 -21.68 -0.05
N ILE A 157 8.54 -21.29 0.03
CA ILE A 157 7.99 -20.56 1.16
C ILE A 157 7.55 -21.58 2.19
N ALA A 158 8.08 -21.47 3.42
CA ALA A 158 7.74 -22.37 4.52
C ALA A 158 6.49 -21.89 5.27
N GLU A 159 6.35 -20.58 5.49
CA GLU A 159 5.19 -20.02 6.22
C GLU A 159 4.90 -18.60 5.72
N PHE A 160 3.61 -18.26 5.70
CA PHE A 160 3.12 -16.90 5.44
C PHE A 160 2.22 -16.43 6.57
N VAL A 161 2.48 -15.23 7.08
CA VAL A 161 1.62 -14.55 8.05
C VAL A 161 1.22 -13.19 7.49
N GLY A 162 -0.07 -13.01 7.19
CA GLY A 162 -0.64 -11.77 6.70
C GLY A 162 -1.57 -11.13 7.72
N LEU A 163 -1.21 -9.95 8.25
CA LEU A 163 -2.02 -9.21 9.20
C LEU A 163 -3.03 -8.30 8.51
N ARG A 164 -2.56 -7.52 7.54
CA ARG A 164 -3.36 -6.58 6.75
C ARG A 164 -2.59 -6.14 5.50
N PRO A 165 -3.21 -5.39 4.56
CA PRO A 165 -2.53 -4.92 3.37
C PRO A 165 -1.20 -4.23 3.66
N LYS A 166 -0.12 -4.72 3.03
CA LYS A 166 1.27 -4.26 3.18
C LYS A 166 1.84 -4.45 4.61
N MET A 167 1.29 -5.42 5.37
CA MET A 167 1.79 -5.83 6.67
C MET A 167 1.75 -7.35 6.76
N TYR A 168 2.86 -7.99 6.40
CA TYR A 168 2.99 -9.44 6.30
C TYR A 168 4.44 -9.88 6.47
N SER A 169 4.61 -11.16 6.75
CA SER A 169 5.90 -11.84 6.81
C SER A 169 5.85 -13.15 6.05
N ILE A 170 6.85 -13.39 5.22
CA ILE A 170 7.08 -14.64 4.50
C ILE A 170 8.34 -15.26 5.06
N LEU A 171 8.24 -16.47 5.56
CA LEU A 171 9.36 -17.29 6.00
C LEU A 171 9.78 -18.16 4.81
N GLY A 172 10.95 -17.91 4.28
CA GLY A 172 11.58 -18.77 3.25
C GLY A 172 12.65 -19.65 3.86
N THR A 173 13.17 -20.59 3.07
CA THR A 173 14.23 -21.49 3.51
C THR A 173 15.56 -20.77 3.77
N GLU A 174 15.88 -19.76 2.95
CA GLU A 174 17.15 -19.02 3.06
C GLU A 174 16.95 -17.55 3.43
N SER A 175 15.80 -16.97 3.14
CA SER A 175 15.52 -15.56 3.38
C SER A 175 14.10 -15.28 3.84
N ASN A 176 13.94 -14.25 4.69
CA ASN A 176 12.66 -13.82 5.17
C ASN A 176 12.28 -12.47 4.55
N ILE A 177 11.10 -12.39 3.98
CA ILE A 177 10.54 -11.13 3.47
C ILE A 177 9.57 -10.57 4.51
N LYS A 178 9.84 -9.37 4.99
CA LYS A 178 9.00 -8.70 5.99
C LYS A 178 8.54 -7.33 5.48
N LYS A 179 7.26 -7.04 5.63
CA LYS A 179 6.65 -5.75 5.29
C LYS A 179 5.81 -5.25 6.46
N ALA A 180 6.01 -3.98 6.81
CA ALA A 180 5.17 -3.28 7.78
C ALA A 180 5.02 -1.82 7.30
N LYS A 181 3.90 -1.53 6.64
CA LYS A 181 3.64 -0.21 6.05
C LYS A 181 3.69 0.89 7.10
N GLY A 182 4.51 1.90 6.84
CA GLY A 182 4.65 3.08 7.69
C GLY A 182 5.62 2.89 8.85
N VAL A 183 6.26 1.73 8.99
CA VAL A 183 7.36 1.47 9.91
C VAL A 183 8.69 1.68 9.20
N GLN A 184 9.67 2.21 9.91
CA GLN A 184 10.99 2.46 9.37
C GLN A 184 11.69 1.16 8.98
N ARG A 185 12.38 1.16 7.82
CA ARG A 185 13.02 -0.06 7.28
C ARG A 185 14.02 -0.70 8.24
N THR A 186 14.70 0.09 9.05
CA THR A 186 15.64 -0.39 10.06
C THR A 186 14.94 -1.20 11.15
N VAL A 187 13.79 -0.73 11.65
CA VAL A 187 12.95 -1.44 12.62
C VAL A 187 12.41 -2.72 12.01
N VAL A 188 11.88 -2.67 10.78
CA VAL A 188 11.38 -3.88 10.09
C VAL A 188 12.46 -4.94 9.95
N LYS A 189 13.70 -4.53 9.63
CA LYS A 189 14.81 -5.48 9.43
C LYS A 189 15.34 -6.05 10.74
N LYS A 190 15.53 -5.21 11.76
CA LYS A 190 16.24 -5.56 13.00
C LYS A 190 15.30 -6.08 14.09
N ASP A 191 14.16 -5.41 14.28
CA ASP A 191 13.31 -5.60 15.45
C ASP A 191 12.11 -6.51 15.16
N LEU A 192 11.54 -6.45 13.92
CA LEU A 192 10.41 -7.30 13.56
C LEU A 192 10.90 -8.66 13.06
N ARG A 193 10.62 -9.71 13.84
CA ARG A 193 10.85 -11.11 13.46
C ARG A 193 9.56 -11.73 12.97
N HIS A 194 9.66 -12.87 12.27
CA HIS A 194 8.49 -13.59 11.74
C HIS A 194 7.53 -14.00 12.86
N GLU A 195 8.07 -14.46 13.98
CA GLU A 195 7.34 -14.90 15.16
C GLU A 195 6.48 -13.78 15.75
N LEU A 196 6.91 -12.51 15.66
CA LEU A 196 6.13 -11.37 16.12
C LEU A 196 4.88 -11.12 15.27
N TYR A 197 4.94 -11.40 13.97
CA TYR A 197 3.75 -11.34 13.11
C TYR A 197 2.76 -12.43 13.48
N LYS A 198 3.26 -13.64 13.74
CA LYS A 198 2.45 -14.77 14.18
C LYS A 198 1.81 -14.49 15.54
N GLN A 199 2.60 -14.07 16.52
CA GLN A 199 2.10 -13.67 17.84
C GLN A 199 1.04 -12.57 17.74
N CYS A 200 1.29 -11.51 16.93
CA CYS A 200 0.32 -10.44 16.72
C CYS A 200 -1.00 -10.95 16.13
N LEU A 201 -0.96 -11.97 15.25
CA LEU A 201 -2.15 -12.59 14.69
C LEU A 201 -2.90 -13.45 15.73
N ASP A 202 -2.18 -14.33 16.42
CA ASP A 202 -2.75 -15.32 17.34
C ASP A 202 -3.31 -14.67 18.61
N GLU A 203 -2.59 -13.70 19.17
CA GLU A 203 -2.98 -12.99 20.41
C GLU A 203 -3.90 -11.78 20.13
N HIS A 204 -4.10 -11.40 18.85
CA HIS A 204 -4.86 -10.20 18.43
C HIS A 204 -4.37 -8.89 19.06
N GLU A 205 -3.09 -8.83 19.44
CA GLU A 205 -2.49 -7.67 20.07
C GLU A 205 -1.72 -6.76 19.11
N GLN A 206 -1.75 -5.45 19.39
CA GLN A 206 -0.97 -4.46 18.64
C GLN A 206 0.41 -4.30 19.24
N MET A 207 1.43 -4.36 18.41
CA MET A 207 2.81 -4.11 18.83
C MET A 207 3.26 -2.69 18.47
N LYS A 208 4.02 -2.07 19.36
CA LYS A 208 4.57 -0.73 19.18
C LYS A 208 6.08 -0.76 19.22
N HIS A 209 6.71 -0.01 18.35
CA HIS A 209 8.17 0.16 18.32
C HIS A 209 8.55 1.65 18.24
N LYS A 210 9.67 1.93 18.88
CA LYS A 210 10.33 3.23 18.82
C LYS A 210 11.07 3.40 17.50
N GLN A 211 10.95 4.55 16.89
CA GLN A 211 11.68 4.87 15.67
C GLN A 211 12.10 6.33 15.63
N ILE A 212 13.24 6.62 15.00
CA ILE A 212 13.74 7.96 14.80
C ILE A 212 13.40 8.40 13.38
N VAL A 213 12.71 9.52 13.24
CA VAL A 213 12.28 10.05 11.94
C VAL A 213 12.75 11.47 11.74
N ILE A 214 13.12 11.80 10.52
CA ILE A 214 13.39 13.18 10.10
C ILE A 214 12.10 13.71 9.50
N ARG A 215 11.59 14.81 10.02
CA ARG A 215 10.37 15.45 9.54
C ARG A 215 10.53 16.94 9.42
N SER A 216 9.83 17.54 8.48
CA SER A 216 9.58 18.96 8.45
C SER A 216 8.28 19.27 9.19
N TYR A 217 8.35 20.12 10.19
CA TYR A 217 7.20 20.69 10.86
C TYR A 217 7.28 22.21 10.77
N GLY A 218 6.26 22.82 10.14
CA GLY A 218 6.26 24.26 9.88
C GLY A 218 7.49 24.74 9.10
N HIS A 219 7.95 23.96 8.11
CA HIS A 219 9.15 24.19 7.28
C HIS A 219 10.51 24.08 8.02
N GLN A 220 10.51 23.74 9.30
CA GLN A 220 11.73 23.43 10.03
C GLN A 220 11.98 21.92 10.04
N MET A 221 13.18 21.51 9.62
CA MET A 221 13.59 20.12 9.67
C MET A 221 14.02 19.75 11.09
N GLY A 222 13.53 18.63 11.57
CA GLY A 222 13.89 18.11 12.88
C GLY A 222 14.00 16.60 12.89
N VAL A 223 14.74 16.09 13.87
CA VAL A 223 14.84 14.66 14.20
C VAL A 223 13.95 14.39 15.39
N TYR A 224 13.01 13.49 15.21
CA TYR A 224 11.99 13.17 16.23
C TYR A 224 12.04 11.69 16.57
N GLU A 225 11.95 11.42 17.86
CA GLU A 225 11.68 10.10 18.37
C GLU A 225 10.16 9.88 18.40
N GLN A 226 9.71 8.75 17.87
CA GLN A 226 8.30 8.43 17.78
C GLN A 226 8.06 6.97 18.15
N ILE A 227 7.11 6.74 19.05
CA ILE A 227 6.55 5.40 19.27
C ILE A 227 5.39 5.22 18.30
N LYS A 228 5.44 4.14 17.51
CA LYS A 228 4.43 3.87 16.49
C LYS A 228 3.97 2.41 16.57
N THR A 229 2.68 2.17 16.28
CA THR A 229 2.17 0.82 16.04
C THR A 229 2.90 0.24 14.84
N SER A 230 3.67 -0.81 15.08
CA SER A 230 4.48 -1.51 14.09
C SER A 230 3.74 -2.69 13.47
N LEU A 231 3.02 -3.47 14.28
CA LEU A 231 2.16 -4.56 13.86
C LEU A 231 0.76 -4.37 14.44
N SER A 232 -0.24 -4.78 13.67
CA SER A 232 -1.63 -4.76 14.12
C SER A 232 -2.44 -5.78 13.33
N PRO A 233 -3.20 -6.65 13.99
CA PRO A 233 -4.07 -7.63 13.34
C PRO A 233 -5.34 -6.97 12.77
N LEU A 234 -5.64 -5.75 13.18
CA LEU A 234 -6.84 -5.04 12.76
C LEU A 234 -6.66 -4.42 11.38
N ASP A 235 -7.45 -4.86 10.42
CA ASP A 235 -7.54 -4.20 9.11
C ASP A 235 -8.50 -3.00 9.20
N THR A 236 -7.92 -1.82 9.44
CA THR A 236 -8.66 -0.56 9.54
C THR A 236 -8.97 0.06 8.18
N LYS A 237 -8.84 -0.67 7.09
CA LYS A 237 -9.04 -0.12 5.73
C LYS A 237 -10.30 -0.59 5.05
N LYS A 238 -10.88 -1.65 5.54
CA LYS A 238 -12.12 -2.22 5.04
C LYS A 238 -13.07 -2.52 6.19
N TRP A 239 -14.34 -2.43 5.86
CA TRP A 239 -15.44 -2.92 6.67
C TRP A 239 -15.90 -4.26 6.08
N ILE A 240 -16.20 -5.24 6.90
CA ILE A 240 -16.68 -6.56 6.49
C ILE A 240 -18.16 -6.61 6.81
N ALA A 241 -18.99 -6.95 5.84
CA ALA A 241 -20.43 -7.07 6.02
C ALA A 241 -20.79 -8.29 6.89
N SER A 242 -22.04 -8.35 7.33
CA SER A 242 -22.56 -9.43 8.18
C SER A 242 -22.48 -10.82 7.54
N ASP A 243 -22.38 -10.89 6.20
CA ASP A 243 -22.15 -12.14 5.47
C ASP A 243 -20.72 -12.72 5.64
N GLY A 244 -19.82 -11.97 6.28
CA GLY A 244 -18.42 -12.34 6.51
C GLY A 244 -17.54 -12.37 5.25
N ILE A 245 -18.08 -12.05 4.08
CA ILE A 245 -17.41 -12.16 2.77
C ILE A 245 -17.34 -10.80 2.07
N THR A 246 -18.45 -10.08 1.99
CA THR A 246 -18.52 -8.78 1.33
C THR A 246 -17.70 -7.75 2.09
N THR A 247 -16.84 -7.02 1.38
CA THR A 247 -16.05 -5.94 2.00
C THR A 247 -16.34 -4.59 1.35
N ARG A 248 -16.29 -3.55 2.15
CA ARG A 248 -16.50 -2.17 1.71
C ARG A 248 -15.39 -1.27 2.27
N ALA A 249 -15.11 -0.18 1.59
CA ALA A 249 -14.20 0.83 2.13
C ALA A 249 -14.80 1.51 3.36
N PHE A 250 -13.97 1.91 4.33
CA PHE A 250 -14.43 2.77 5.43
C PHE A 250 -15.03 4.06 4.89
N GLY A 251 -16.19 4.44 5.45
CA GLY A 251 -16.94 5.60 5.00
C GLY A 251 -17.81 5.38 3.76
N HIS A 252 -17.94 4.14 3.31
CA HIS A 252 -18.89 3.81 2.25
C HIS A 252 -20.33 4.06 2.73
N TYR A 253 -21.16 4.68 1.88
CA TYR A 253 -22.51 5.13 2.27
C TYR A 253 -23.44 4.00 2.78
N LEU A 254 -23.23 2.76 2.34
CA LEU A 254 -23.99 1.61 2.82
C LEU A 254 -23.59 1.16 4.22
N THR A 255 -22.32 1.35 4.65
CA THR A 255 -21.90 1.01 6.01
C THR A 255 -22.63 1.86 7.05
N ALA A 256 -22.77 3.15 6.79
CA ALA A 256 -23.52 4.05 7.69
C ALA A 256 -25.00 3.66 7.83
N ARG A 257 -25.61 3.08 6.79
CA ARG A 257 -27.00 2.60 6.84
C ARG A 257 -27.15 1.29 7.62
N GLU A 258 -26.20 0.38 7.47
CA GLU A 258 -26.19 -0.89 8.19
C GLU A 258 -25.89 -0.68 9.67
N ASP A 259 -24.96 0.20 10.03
CA ASP A 259 -24.70 0.58 11.42
C ASP A 259 -25.93 1.23 12.06
N ALA A 260 -26.65 2.11 11.35
CA ALA A 260 -27.89 2.72 11.84
C ALA A 260 -29.03 1.71 11.99
N ALA A 261 -29.12 0.71 11.12
CA ALA A 261 -30.10 -0.36 11.22
C ALA A 261 -29.82 -1.27 12.42
N ALA A 262 -28.57 -1.67 12.62
CA ALA A 262 -28.15 -2.48 13.77
C ALA A 262 -28.37 -1.78 15.11
N VAL A 263 -28.08 -0.46 15.18
CA VAL A 263 -28.35 0.33 16.38
C VAL A 263 -29.84 0.43 16.65
N LYS A 264 -30.67 0.57 15.62
CA LYS A 264 -32.13 0.63 15.76
C LYS A 264 -32.70 -0.71 16.23
N GLU A 265 -32.21 -1.81 15.71
CA GLU A 265 -32.60 -3.16 16.12
C GLU A 265 -32.24 -3.41 17.59
N PHE A 266 -31.01 -3.10 17.99
CA PHE A 266 -30.56 -3.17 19.38
C PHE A 266 -31.39 -2.30 20.34
N LEU A 267 -31.77 -1.08 19.93
CA LEU A 267 -32.63 -0.20 20.73
C LEU A 267 -34.05 -0.73 20.86
N ASN A 268 -34.59 -1.37 19.83
CA ASN A 268 -35.93 -2.01 19.90
C ASN A 268 -35.91 -3.21 20.84
N GLU A 269 -34.85 -4.08 20.78
CA GLU A 269 -34.69 -5.20 21.70
C GLU A 269 -34.63 -4.75 23.16
N LEU A 270 -33.94 -3.62 23.45
CA LEU A 270 -33.87 -3.04 24.79
C LEU A 270 -35.20 -2.42 25.29
N LEU A 271 -36.11 -2.06 24.38
CA LEU A 271 -37.41 -1.45 24.74
C LEU A 271 -38.49 -2.52 24.87
N ASP A 272 -38.28 -3.73 24.36
CA ASP A 272 -39.21 -4.84 24.44
C ASP A 272 -38.93 -5.77 25.67
N GLU A 273 -37.82 -5.51 26.42
CA GLU A 273 -37.55 -6.06 27.76
C GLU A 273 -38.10 -5.14 28.89
#